data_7ed71322aad4d992a510d349c5f19fb6
#
_entry.id   7ed71322aad4d992a510d349c5f19fb6
#
_cell.length_a   1.000
_cell.length_b   1.000
_cell.length_c   1.000
_cell.angle_alpha   90.00
_cell.angle_beta   90.00
_cell.angle_gamma   90.00
#
_symmetry.space_group_name_H-M   'P 1'
#
loop_
_entity.id
_entity.type
_entity.pdbx_description
1 polymer ?
#
loop_
_entity_poly.entity_id
_entity_poly.type
_entity_poly.pdbx_seq_one_letter_code
_entity_poly.pdbx_strand_id
1 'polypeptide(L)'
;MIHQLKTLFEETAKTVTGPLGIGFKDLNSGETLFYNGDTVFPMASVYKIFVLCELFRKQKEGSFSFADRHTLLESDKRIGSGILELISEGAVLSMMDYTMLMIFCILTNHCNLRCRNFAFKKQMIDDCTYQNFKCSR
;
A
#
# COMPACT_ATOMS: atom_id res chain seq x y z
N MET A 1 -10.93 29.19 -4.46
CA MET A 1 -11.12 27.73 -4.52
C MET A 1 -10.66 27.06 -3.22
N ILE A 2 -9.41 27.20 -2.81
CA ILE A 2 -8.88 26.57 -1.57
C ILE A 2 -9.63 26.98 -0.31
N HIS A 3 -10.01 28.24 -0.19
CA HIS A 3 -10.76 28.71 0.98
C HIS A 3 -12.14 28.03 1.11
N GLN A 4 -12.82 27.79 -0.01
CA GLN A 4 -14.08 27.05 -0.04
C GLN A 4 -13.88 25.56 0.32
N LEU A 5 -12.78 24.96 -0.14
CA LEU A 5 -12.42 23.59 0.23
C LEU A 5 -12.13 23.45 1.72
N LYS A 6 -11.46 24.43 2.33
CA LYS A 6 -11.19 24.43 3.77
C LYS A 6 -12.49 24.43 4.57
N THR A 7 -13.42 25.31 4.24
CA THR A 7 -14.75 25.35 4.88
C THR A 7 -15.48 24.01 4.71
N LEU A 8 -15.45 23.43 3.50
CA LEU A 8 -16.06 22.15 3.22
C LEU A 8 -15.45 21.02 4.07
N PHE A 9 -14.13 21.00 4.24
CA PHE A 9 -13.45 20.01 5.09
C PHE A 9 -13.91 20.13 6.55
N GLU A 10 -13.98 21.37 7.07
CA GLU A 10 -14.43 21.63 8.44
C GLU A 10 -15.90 21.23 8.65
N GLU A 11 -16.76 21.52 7.69
CA GLU A 11 -18.16 21.12 7.72
C GLU A 11 -18.34 19.59 7.64
N THR A 12 -17.61 18.96 6.72
CA THR A 12 -17.62 17.50 6.58
C THR A 12 -17.16 16.82 7.87
N ALA A 13 -16.11 17.36 8.50
CA ALA A 13 -15.59 16.81 9.74
C ALA A 13 -16.62 16.80 10.89
N LYS A 14 -17.56 17.76 10.90
CA LYS A 14 -18.64 17.79 11.90
C LYS A 14 -19.68 16.68 11.70
N THR A 15 -19.79 16.13 10.50
CA THR A 15 -20.78 15.07 10.18
C THR A 15 -20.21 13.66 10.37
N VAL A 16 -18.90 13.51 10.52
CA VAL A 16 -18.22 12.21 10.65
C VAL A 16 -18.02 11.89 12.13
N THR A 17 -18.44 10.68 12.52
CA THR A 17 -18.20 10.16 13.86
C THR A 17 -16.84 9.46 13.90
N GLY A 18 -15.85 10.11 14.49
CA GLY A 18 -14.49 9.57 14.63
C GLY A 18 -13.41 10.49 14.05
N PRO A 19 -12.14 10.09 14.15
CA PRO A 19 -11.04 10.90 13.60
C PRO A 19 -11.07 10.92 12.08
N LEU A 20 -11.02 12.10 11.49
CA LEU A 20 -10.97 12.33 10.05
C LEU A 20 -9.70 13.11 9.70
N GLY A 21 -8.97 12.65 8.70
CA GLY A 21 -7.88 13.37 8.05
C GLY A 21 -8.17 13.54 6.56
N ILE A 22 -7.93 14.73 6.02
CA ILE A 22 -8.10 15.00 4.59
C ILE A 22 -6.85 15.70 4.07
N GLY A 23 -6.34 15.24 2.92
CA GLY A 23 -5.28 15.90 2.19
C GLY A 23 -5.72 16.23 0.77
N PHE A 24 -5.41 17.43 0.33
CA PHE A 24 -5.65 17.88 -1.04
C PHE A 24 -4.39 18.53 -1.60
N LYS A 25 -4.10 18.28 -2.86
CA LYS A 25 -3.06 18.95 -3.62
C LYS A 25 -3.58 19.29 -5.01
N ASP A 26 -3.52 20.57 -5.37
CA ASP A 26 -3.72 21.02 -6.75
C ASP A 26 -2.43 20.75 -7.54
N LEU A 27 -2.51 19.93 -8.57
CA LEU A 27 -1.36 19.57 -9.39
C LEU A 27 -0.90 20.68 -10.33
N ASN A 28 -1.77 21.65 -10.65
CA ASN A 28 -1.44 22.78 -11.51
C ASN A 28 -0.75 23.89 -10.73
N SER A 29 -1.32 24.29 -9.60
CA SER A 29 -0.78 25.38 -8.77
C SER A 29 0.27 24.90 -7.77
N GLY A 30 0.27 23.59 -7.44
CA GLY A 30 1.09 23.02 -6.37
C GLY A 30 0.55 23.31 -4.97
N GLU A 31 -0.55 24.04 -4.83
CA GLU A 31 -1.15 24.37 -3.54
C GLU A 31 -1.62 23.10 -2.82
N THR A 32 -1.41 23.08 -1.51
CA THR A 32 -1.81 21.96 -0.64
C THR A 32 -2.71 22.43 0.49
N LEU A 33 -3.66 21.60 0.86
CA LEU A 33 -4.55 21.83 2.00
C LEU A 33 -4.67 20.53 2.80
N PHE A 34 -4.51 20.63 4.11
CA PHE A 34 -4.67 19.51 5.01
C PHE A 34 -5.65 19.84 6.14
N TYR A 35 -6.46 18.86 6.49
CA TYR A 35 -7.25 18.83 7.71
C TYR A 35 -6.78 17.63 8.55
N ASN A 36 -6.35 17.89 9.79
CA ASN A 36 -5.71 16.91 10.67
C ASN A 36 -4.52 16.17 10.01
N GLY A 37 -3.72 16.89 9.22
CA GLY A 37 -2.60 16.31 8.46
C GLY A 37 -1.51 15.66 9.32
N ASP A 38 -1.34 16.12 10.58
CA ASP A 38 -0.34 15.60 11.52
C ASP A 38 -0.88 14.45 12.38
N THR A 39 -2.16 14.10 12.23
CA THR A 39 -2.77 13.01 12.98
C THR A 39 -2.35 11.66 12.39
N VAL A 40 -1.91 10.75 13.25
CA VAL A 40 -1.52 9.40 12.84
C VAL A 40 -2.77 8.53 12.67
N PHE A 41 -2.90 7.94 11.50
CA PHE A 41 -3.98 7.02 11.14
C PHE A 41 -3.43 5.62 10.85
N PRO A 42 -4.18 4.55 11.15
CA PRO A 42 -3.84 3.21 10.70
C PRO A 42 -3.79 3.16 9.17
N MET A 43 -2.68 2.74 8.61
CA MET A 43 -2.48 2.72 7.15
C MET A 43 -3.35 1.67 6.45
N ALA A 44 -3.68 0.56 7.14
CA ALA A 44 -4.42 -0.56 6.57
C ALA A 44 -3.91 -0.94 5.17
N SER A 45 -4.80 -1.18 4.21
CA SER A 45 -4.43 -1.59 2.84
C SER A 45 -3.80 -0.48 1.99
N VAL A 46 -3.75 0.75 2.46
CA VAL A 46 -3.08 1.86 1.74
C VAL A 46 -1.60 1.56 1.49
N TYR A 47 -0.95 0.77 2.39
CA TYR A 47 0.44 0.35 2.18
C TYR A 47 0.68 -0.38 0.85
N LYS A 48 -0.34 -1.03 0.27
CA LYS A 48 -0.23 -1.74 -1.01
C LYS A 48 0.14 -0.81 -2.16
N ILE A 49 -0.28 0.46 -2.09
CA ILE A 49 0.08 1.48 -3.08
C ILE A 49 1.59 1.70 -3.07
N PHE A 50 2.20 1.80 -1.90
CA PHE A 50 3.65 1.98 -1.78
C PHE A 50 4.42 0.76 -2.27
N VAL A 51 3.93 -0.46 -1.94
CA VAL A 51 4.49 -1.70 -2.48
C VAL A 51 4.43 -1.70 -4.00
N LEU A 52 3.30 -1.29 -4.57
CA LEU A 52 3.11 -1.22 -6.03
C LEU A 52 4.09 -0.22 -6.67
N CYS A 53 4.22 0.97 -6.11
CA CYS A 53 5.18 1.98 -6.59
C CYS A 53 6.61 1.44 -6.57
N GLU A 54 7.00 0.74 -5.51
CA GLU A 54 8.32 0.15 -5.39
C GLU A 54 8.54 -1.01 -6.39
N LEU A 55 7.53 -1.83 -6.64
CA LEU A 55 7.59 -2.85 -7.69
C LEU A 55 7.86 -2.24 -9.07
N PHE A 56 7.14 -1.18 -9.44
CA PHE A 56 7.38 -0.49 -10.71
C PHE A 56 8.76 0.17 -10.76
N ARG A 57 9.22 0.74 -9.65
CA ARG A 57 10.57 1.32 -9.57
C ARG A 57 11.64 0.26 -9.82
N LYS A 58 11.56 -0.88 -9.14
CA LYS A 58 12.52 -1.98 -9.28
C LYS A 58 12.46 -2.64 -10.65
N GLN A 59 11.28 -2.78 -11.24
CA GLN A 59 11.15 -3.24 -12.61
C GLN A 59 11.86 -2.30 -13.59
N LYS A 60 11.68 -0.98 -13.42
CA LYS A 60 12.35 0.03 -14.24
C LYS A 60 13.87 -0.02 -14.10
N GLU A 61 14.38 -0.39 -12.93
CA GLU A 61 15.81 -0.60 -12.66
C GLU A 61 16.35 -1.93 -13.21
N GLY A 62 15.49 -2.79 -13.74
CA GLY A 62 15.87 -4.10 -14.25
C GLY A 62 16.18 -5.14 -13.16
N SER A 63 15.80 -4.88 -11.89
CA SER A 63 16.03 -5.81 -10.78
C SER A 63 15.16 -7.06 -10.84
N PHE A 64 14.02 -6.99 -11.54
CA PHE A 64 13.14 -8.11 -11.86
C PHE A 64 12.22 -7.75 -13.02
N SER A 65 11.50 -8.74 -13.54
CA SER A 65 10.43 -8.57 -14.53
C SER A 65 9.08 -9.01 -13.96
N PHE A 66 8.02 -8.33 -14.34
CA PHE A 66 6.67 -8.81 -14.04
C PHE A 66 6.34 -10.16 -14.68
N ALA A 67 7.13 -10.55 -15.71
CA ALA A 67 7.03 -11.87 -16.36
C ALA A 67 7.79 -12.97 -15.60
N ASP A 68 8.66 -12.63 -14.64
CA ASP A 68 9.37 -13.61 -13.83
C ASP A 68 8.36 -14.52 -13.10
N ARG A 69 8.65 -15.80 -13.10
CA ARG A 69 7.75 -16.83 -12.56
C ARG A 69 8.32 -17.43 -11.29
N HIS A 70 7.47 -17.58 -10.31
CA HIS A 70 7.82 -18.21 -9.04
C HIS A 70 6.84 -19.35 -8.72
N THR A 71 7.38 -20.43 -8.18
CA THR A 71 6.58 -21.54 -7.67
C THR A 71 6.05 -21.17 -6.29
N LEU A 72 4.74 -21.25 -6.12
CA LEU A 72 4.08 -21.02 -4.83
C LEU A 72 4.42 -22.17 -3.87
N LEU A 73 5.07 -21.85 -2.77
CA LEU A 73 5.37 -22.79 -1.71
C LEU A 73 4.36 -22.64 -0.57
N GLU A 74 4.13 -23.72 0.20
CA GLU A 74 3.28 -23.65 1.39
C GLU A 74 3.77 -22.61 2.40
N SER A 75 5.10 -22.43 2.49
CA SER A 75 5.73 -21.41 3.33
C SER A 75 5.39 -19.96 2.93
N ASP A 76 4.90 -19.75 1.72
CA ASP A 76 4.51 -18.42 1.23
C ASP A 76 3.07 -18.09 1.62
N LYS A 77 2.28 -19.12 1.91
CA LYS A 77 0.91 -18.99 2.39
C LYS A 77 0.90 -18.64 3.88
N ARG A 78 0.00 -17.76 4.27
CA ARG A 78 -0.22 -17.39 5.66
C ARG A 78 -1.69 -17.19 5.91
N ILE A 79 -2.11 -17.41 7.15
CA ILE A 79 -3.46 -17.11 7.60
C ILE A 79 -3.77 -15.65 7.23
N GLY A 80 -4.80 -15.45 6.41
CA GLY A 80 -5.18 -14.14 5.89
C GLY A 80 -4.49 -13.72 4.58
N SER A 81 -3.77 -14.62 3.89
CA SER A 81 -3.23 -14.35 2.54
C SER A 81 -4.29 -14.37 1.43
N GLY A 82 -5.57 -14.47 1.82
CA GLY A 82 -6.69 -14.39 0.89
C GLY A 82 -6.69 -15.53 -0.11
N ILE A 83 -6.85 -15.20 -1.39
CA ILE A 83 -6.93 -16.21 -2.47
C ILE A 83 -5.68 -17.10 -2.59
N LEU A 84 -4.50 -16.63 -2.16
CA LEU A 84 -3.29 -17.46 -2.19
C LEU A 84 -3.42 -18.73 -1.34
N GLU A 85 -4.22 -18.71 -0.28
CA GLU A 85 -4.50 -19.92 0.54
C GLU A 85 -5.24 -21.00 -0.25
N LEU A 86 -6.05 -20.58 -1.22
CA LEU A 86 -6.87 -21.47 -2.04
C LEU A 86 -6.13 -22.02 -3.28
N ILE A 87 -4.99 -21.43 -3.62
CA ILE A 87 -4.16 -21.87 -4.74
C ILE A 87 -3.30 -23.04 -4.27
N SER A 88 -3.27 -24.11 -5.06
CA SER A 88 -2.46 -25.29 -4.73
C SER A 88 -0.97 -24.95 -4.64
N GLU A 89 -0.27 -25.57 -3.70
CA GLU A 89 1.19 -25.58 -3.67
C GLU A 89 1.74 -26.13 -4.99
N GLY A 90 2.86 -25.58 -5.45
CA GLY A 90 3.46 -25.92 -6.74
C GLY A 90 2.91 -25.12 -7.93
N ALA A 91 1.86 -24.33 -7.75
CA ALA A 91 1.38 -23.41 -8.79
C ALA A 91 2.49 -22.42 -9.17
N VAL A 92 2.69 -22.21 -10.47
CA VAL A 92 3.70 -21.28 -11.00
C VAL A 92 3.01 -20.00 -11.42
N LEU A 93 3.23 -18.95 -10.65
CA LEU A 93 2.63 -17.63 -10.85
C LEU A 93 3.70 -16.63 -11.32
N SER A 94 3.30 -15.67 -12.16
CA SER A 94 4.16 -14.57 -12.52
C SER A 94 4.18 -13.50 -11.41
N MET A 95 5.18 -12.63 -11.40
CA MET A 95 5.20 -11.46 -10.50
C MET A 95 4.02 -10.53 -10.75
N MET A 96 3.50 -10.49 -11.98
CA MET A 96 2.26 -9.77 -12.29
C MET A 96 1.07 -10.41 -11.60
N ASP A 97 0.94 -11.74 -11.62
CA ASP A 97 -0.15 -12.45 -10.94
C ASP A 97 -0.12 -12.17 -9.44
N TYR A 98 1.05 -12.25 -8.80
CA TYR A 98 1.21 -11.91 -7.38
C TYR A 98 0.83 -10.47 -7.10
N THR A 99 1.21 -9.53 -7.97
CA THR A 99 0.89 -8.11 -7.83
C THR A 99 -0.62 -7.88 -7.93
N MET A 100 -1.27 -8.51 -8.89
CA MET A 100 -2.73 -8.42 -9.07
C MET A 100 -3.47 -9.05 -7.89
N LEU A 101 -3.05 -10.23 -7.44
CA LEU A 101 -3.63 -10.87 -6.26
C LEU A 101 -3.48 -9.99 -5.01
N MET A 102 -2.34 -9.32 -4.83
CA MET A 102 -2.12 -8.40 -3.73
C MET A 102 -3.10 -7.22 -3.76
N ILE A 103 -3.37 -6.65 -4.93
CA ILE A 103 -4.23 -5.46 -5.06
C ILE A 103 -5.71 -5.83 -4.97
N PHE A 104 -6.15 -6.86 -5.69
CA PHE A 104 -7.57 -7.20 -5.83
C PHE A 104 -8.11 -8.06 -4.69
N CYS A 105 -7.27 -8.80 -3.98
CA CYS A 105 -7.73 -9.57 -2.84
C CYS A 105 -7.96 -8.65 -1.64
N ILE A 106 -9.15 -8.05 -1.61
CA ILE A 106 -9.60 -7.14 -0.54
C ILE A 106 -10.03 -7.91 0.71
N LEU A 107 -10.08 -9.23 0.68
CA LEU A 107 -10.54 -10.01 1.83
C LEU A 107 -9.38 -10.31 2.78
N THR A 108 -9.42 -9.58 3.87
CA THR A 108 -8.77 -9.79 5.16
C THR A 108 -7.28 -9.45 5.30
N ASN A 109 -7.06 -8.56 6.22
CA ASN A 109 -5.88 -8.29 7.04
C ASN A 109 -4.72 -9.30 6.89
N HIS A 110 -3.59 -8.83 6.41
CA HIS A 110 -2.28 -9.50 6.35
C HIS A 110 -1.91 -10.18 5.02
N CYS A 111 -1.89 -9.43 3.93
CA CYS A 111 -1.03 -9.82 2.80
C CYS A 111 0.45 -9.57 3.19
N ASN A 112 0.98 -10.43 4.06
CA ASN A 112 2.40 -10.51 4.32
C ASN A 112 3.04 -11.40 3.25
N LEU A 113 3.17 -10.89 2.03
CA LEU A 113 4.08 -11.46 1.06
C LEU A 113 5.49 -11.41 1.67
N ARG A 114 5.91 -12.52 2.25
CA ARG A 114 7.32 -12.75 2.54
C ARG A 114 8.03 -13.00 1.20
N CYS A 115 8.34 -11.94 0.49
CA CYS A 115 9.40 -12.03 -0.51
C CYS A 115 10.71 -12.31 0.25
N ARG A 116 10.93 -13.59 0.61
CA ARG A 116 12.12 -14.02 1.35
C ARG A 116 13.42 -13.76 0.58
N ASN A 117 13.35 -13.65 -0.72
CA ASN A 117 14.52 -13.42 -1.59
C ASN A 117 14.68 -11.96 -2.03
N PHE A 118 13.78 -11.08 -1.61
CA PHE A 118 13.95 -9.66 -1.85
C PHE A 118 14.31 -8.98 -0.53
N ALA A 119 15.42 -8.30 -0.49
CA ALA A 119 15.84 -7.38 0.58
C ALA A 119 14.84 -6.20 0.74
N PHE A 120 13.59 -6.48 0.49
CA PHE A 120 12.47 -5.56 0.29
C PHE A 120 11.94 -5.00 1.61
N LYS A 121 12.02 -5.79 2.69
CA LYS A 121 11.30 -5.44 3.91
C LYS A 121 11.95 -4.31 4.69
N LYS A 122 13.29 -4.26 4.71
CA LYS A 122 14.00 -3.26 5.52
C LYS A 122 14.05 -1.91 4.80
N GLN A 123 14.39 -1.91 3.53
CA GLN A 123 14.49 -0.70 2.71
C GLN A 123 13.15 0.01 2.56
N MET A 124 12.05 -0.73 2.37
CA MET A 124 10.71 -0.18 2.21
C MET A 124 10.16 0.41 3.51
N ILE A 125 10.47 -0.21 4.66
CA ILE A 125 10.11 0.34 5.97
C ILE A 125 10.96 1.58 6.24
N ASP A 126 12.24 1.56 5.89
CA ASP A 126 13.15 2.69 6.08
C ASP A 126 12.76 3.86 5.15
N ASP A 127 12.38 3.59 3.90
CA ASP A 127 11.91 4.62 2.95
C ASP A 127 10.54 5.20 3.34
N CYS A 128 9.62 4.38 3.87
CA CYS A 128 8.34 4.85 4.42
C CYS A 128 8.51 5.68 5.70
N THR A 129 9.51 5.38 6.52
CA THR A 129 9.82 6.16 7.73
C THR A 129 10.50 7.48 7.41
N TYR A 130 11.22 7.57 6.29
CA TYR A 130 11.91 8.80 5.88
C TYR A 130 10.97 9.90 5.38
N GLN A 131 9.73 9.57 5.00
CA GLN A 131 8.73 10.54 4.55
C GLN A 131 7.61 10.83 5.57
N ASN A 132 7.91 10.87 6.86
CA ASN A 132 6.98 11.27 7.93
C ASN A 132 5.70 10.42 8.08
N PHE A 133 5.64 9.21 7.55
CA PHE A 133 4.58 8.27 7.87
C PHE A 133 4.99 7.39 9.05
N LYS A 134 4.67 7.81 10.26
CA LYS A 134 4.81 6.95 11.44
C LYS A 134 3.81 5.79 11.33
N CYS A 135 4.30 4.64 10.88
CA CYS A 135 3.55 3.40 10.96
C CYS A 135 3.59 2.93 12.43
N SER A 136 2.48 3.04 13.17
CA SER A 136 2.35 2.37 14.47
C SER A 136 2.23 0.86 14.24
N ARG A 137 3.03 0.11 15.02
CA ARG A 137 3.02 -1.36 15.05
C ARG A 137 1.69 -1.90 15.56
#